data_9365139782bf93694aadce749ad3fb22
#
_entry.id   9365139782bf93694aadce749ad3fb22
#
_cell.length_a   1.000
_cell.length_b   1.000
_cell.length_c   1.000
_cell.angle_alpha   90.00
_cell.angle_beta   90.00
_cell.angle_gamma   90.00
#
_symmetry.space_group_name_H-M   'P 1'
#
loop_
_entity.id
_entity.type
_entity.pdbx_description
1 polymer ?
#
loop_
_entity_poly.entity_id
_entity_poly.type
_entity_poly.pdbx_seq_one_letter_code
_entity_poly.pdbx_strand_id
1 'polypeptide(L)'
;LMQVEIAFKAQTDLLEAFDVDEFIVEPFVQYIPGLSGGSIDLIALSGDGTTILIIDNKFGQVAVSPKESAQHGVYALASQVDPTTEDLWFKVDNFVFAVNQPRTKGTMSIWETDHKWLLAFKERYDKALVSSHLHPGKHCNWCPAAPYCEEKRVSVMATNLLGTKTRDELQASADMLE
;
A
#
# COMPACT_ATOMS: atom_id res chain seq x y z
N LEU A 1 20.73 12.97 11.22
CA LEU A 1 20.60 12.47 12.60
C LEU A 1 19.22 12.77 13.15
N MET A 2 18.81 14.04 13.31
CA MET A 2 17.50 14.45 13.87
C MET A 2 16.28 13.74 13.25
N GLN A 3 16.24 13.52 11.93
CA GLN A 3 15.09 12.84 11.28
C GLN A 3 15.03 11.35 11.64
N VAL A 4 16.17 10.71 11.79
CA VAL A 4 16.25 9.30 12.22
C VAL A 4 15.80 9.16 13.68
N GLU A 5 16.20 10.08 14.54
CA GLU A 5 15.79 10.10 15.96
C GLU A 5 14.28 10.29 16.10
N ILE A 6 13.69 11.19 15.29
CA ILE A 6 12.24 11.41 15.25
C ILE A 6 11.53 10.14 14.75
N ALA A 7 12.03 9.51 13.69
CA ALA A 7 11.46 8.28 13.15
C ALA A 7 11.53 7.15 14.17
N PHE A 8 12.70 6.97 14.80
CA PHE A 8 12.91 5.94 15.80
C PHE A 8 11.97 6.11 17.01
N LYS A 9 11.87 7.36 17.53
CA LYS A 9 10.95 7.64 18.62
C LYS A 9 9.49 7.33 18.26
N ALA A 10 9.01 7.78 17.11
CA ALA A 10 7.64 7.52 16.67
C ALA A 10 7.35 6.02 16.50
N GLN A 11 8.31 5.25 16.01
CA GLN A 11 8.22 3.81 15.90
C GLN A 11 8.17 3.14 17.28
N THR A 12 9.05 3.54 18.20
CA THR A 12 9.05 3.03 19.58
C THR A 12 7.74 3.33 20.28
N ASP A 13 7.25 4.57 20.22
CA ASP A 13 5.97 4.97 20.80
C ASP A 13 4.80 4.11 20.27
N LEU A 14 4.81 3.74 18.98
CA LEU A 14 3.79 2.86 18.39
C LEU A 14 3.91 1.43 18.91
N LEU A 15 5.11 0.86 18.98
CA LEU A 15 5.33 -0.49 19.50
C LEU A 15 4.93 -0.59 20.98
N GLU A 16 5.26 0.40 21.79
CA GLU A 16 4.85 0.50 23.19
C GLU A 16 3.31 0.59 23.33
N ALA A 17 2.63 1.33 22.45
CA ALA A 17 1.17 1.46 22.49
C ALA A 17 0.42 0.16 22.22
N PHE A 18 1.06 -0.81 21.56
CA PHE A 18 0.52 -2.14 21.28
C PHE A 18 1.15 -3.24 22.14
N ASP A 19 1.89 -2.88 23.21
CA ASP A 19 2.59 -3.81 24.10
C ASP A 19 3.39 -4.86 23.32
N VAL A 20 4.10 -4.44 22.26
CA VAL A 20 4.82 -5.34 21.36
C VAL A 20 6.01 -5.97 22.08
N ASP A 21 6.01 -7.30 22.15
CA ASP A 21 7.11 -8.10 22.69
C ASP A 21 7.95 -8.77 21.59
N GLU A 22 7.34 -9.00 20.42
CA GLU A 22 7.97 -9.72 19.31
C GLU A 22 7.89 -8.92 18.01
N PHE A 23 9.05 -8.69 17.38
CA PHE A 23 9.14 -8.01 16.09
C PHE A 23 10.33 -8.49 15.26
N ILE A 24 10.24 -8.34 13.94
CA ILE A 24 11.29 -8.68 12.99
C ILE A 24 11.58 -7.42 12.14
N VAL A 25 12.88 -7.10 12.02
CA VAL A 25 13.36 -5.97 11.24
C VAL A 25 13.88 -6.44 9.90
N GLU A 26 13.48 -5.75 8.85
CA GLU A 26 13.89 -5.96 7.45
C GLU A 26 13.72 -7.40 6.93
N PRO A 27 12.65 -8.17 7.30
CA PRO A 27 12.42 -9.45 6.67
C PRO A 27 12.13 -9.25 5.18
N PHE A 28 12.77 -10.09 4.35
CA PHE A 28 12.42 -10.16 2.93
C PHE A 28 11.36 -11.24 2.73
N VAL A 29 10.17 -10.85 2.33
CA VAL A 29 9.01 -11.73 2.21
C VAL A 29 8.52 -11.81 0.76
N GLN A 30 8.00 -12.97 0.35
CA GLN A 30 7.47 -13.18 -0.99
C GLN A 30 6.09 -13.84 -0.94
N TYR A 31 5.10 -13.20 -1.56
CA TYR A 31 3.78 -13.80 -1.78
C TYR A 31 3.80 -14.76 -2.97
N ILE A 32 4.42 -14.33 -4.07
CA ILE A 32 4.70 -15.18 -5.22
C ILE A 32 6.20 -15.13 -5.48
N PRO A 33 6.93 -16.26 -5.37
CA PRO A 33 8.37 -16.30 -5.54
C PRO A 33 8.83 -15.67 -6.86
N GLY A 34 9.75 -14.72 -6.77
CA GLY A 34 10.33 -14.00 -7.91
C GLY A 34 9.40 -12.99 -8.59
N LEU A 35 8.14 -12.82 -8.15
CA LEU A 35 7.19 -11.93 -8.79
C LEU A 35 6.67 -10.84 -7.83
N SER A 36 6.26 -11.19 -6.62
CA SER A 36 5.69 -10.23 -5.68
C SER A 36 6.14 -10.45 -4.25
N GLY A 37 6.55 -9.38 -3.61
CA GLY A 37 7.09 -9.34 -2.26
C GLY A 37 8.02 -8.13 -2.11
N GLY A 38 8.86 -8.17 -1.09
CA GLY A 38 9.85 -7.14 -0.80
C GLY A 38 10.32 -7.17 0.64
N SER A 39 11.19 -6.23 1.01
CA SER A 39 11.59 -6.05 2.39
C SER A 39 10.56 -5.20 3.14
N ILE A 40 10.11 -5.70 4.28
CA ILE A 40 9.29 -4.95 5.23
C ILE A 40 10.26 -4.27 6.20
N ASP A 41 10.13 -2.97 6.44
CA ASP A 41 11.07 -2.29 7.35
C ASP A 41 10.93 -2.81 8.78
N LEU A 42 9.68 -3.02 9.26
CA LEU A 42 9.41 -3.69 10.52
C LEU A 42 8.04 -4.37 10.49
N ILE A 43 7.99 -5.61 10.95
CA ILE A 43 6.75 -6.35 11.26
C ILE A 43 6.75 -6.77 12.73
N ALA A 44 5.63 -6.60 13.41
CA ALA A 44 5.51 -6.88 14.83
C ALA A 44 4.16 -7.50 15.18
N LEU A 45 4.12 -8.26 16.27
CA LEU A 45 2.91 -8.81 16.86
C LEU A 45 2.60 -8.04 18.15
N SER A 46 1.35 -7.62 18.34
CA SER A 46 0.90 -7.01 19.60
C SER A 46 1.02 -7.99 20.77
N GLY A 47 1.23 -7.47 21.99
CA GLY A 47 1.40 -8.31 23.18
C GLY A 47 0.22 -9.24 23.50
N ASP A 48 -1.00 -8.90 23.05
CA ASP A 48 -2.17 -9.78 23.15
C ASP A 48 -2.24 -10.86 22.04
N GLY A 49 -1.34 -10.80 21.06
CA GLY A 49 -1.24 -11.76 19.96
C GLY A 49 -2.35 -11.64 18.91
N THR A 50 -3.12 -10.55 18.88
CA THR A 50 -4.28 -10.42 18.00
C THR A 50 -4.07 -9.46 16.83
N THR A 51 -3.03 -8.63 16.87
CA THR A 51 -2.80 -7.58 15.89
C THR A 51 -1.38 -7.65 15.31
N ILE A 52 -1.28 -7.67 13.98
CA ILE A 52 0.00 -7.48 13.27
C ILE A 52 0.17 -6.01 12.93
N LEU A 53 1.35 -5.48 13.23
CA LEU A 53 1.80 -4.16 12.82
C LEU A 53 2.78 -4.30 11.65
N ILE A 54 2.55 -3.60 10.56
CA ILE A 54 3.50 -3.47 9.43
C ILE A 54 3.84 -1.99 9.29
N ILE A 55 5.11 -1.66 9.56
CA ILE A 55 5.62 -0.28 9.55
C ILE A 55 6.54 -0.09 8.35
N ASP A 56 6.32 0.96 7.60
CA ASP A 56 7.11 1.36 6.43
C ASP A 56 7.68 2.77 6.68
N ASN A 57 9.02 2.89 6.63
CA ASN A 57 9.74 4.12 6.90
C ASN A 57 9.96 4.91 5.59
N LYS A 58 9.45 6.13 5.53
CA LYS A 58 9.57 7.00 4.38
C LYS A 58 10.30 8.30 4.73
N PHE A 59 11.42 8.57 4.07
CA PHE A 59 12.20 9.79 4.28
C PHE A 59 11.93 10.87 3.21
N GLY A 60 10.95 10.66 2.35
CA GLY A 60 10.47 11.65 1.37
C GLY A 60 9.66 12.78 2.03
N GLN A 61 9.42 13.85 1.25
CA GLN A 61 8.63 15.02 1.70
C GLN A 61 7.16 14.96 1.28
N VAL A 62 6.83 14.09 0.31
CA VAL A 62 5.45 13.92 -0.15
C VAL A 62 4.76 12.92 0.78
N ALA A 63 3.68 13.35 1.43
CA ALA A 63 2.95 12.51 2.37
C ALA A 63 2.40 11.24 1.69
N VAL A 64 2.64 10.10 2.34
CA VAL A 64 2.15 8.78 1.92
C VAL A 64 1.13 8.30 2.94
N SER A 65 0.00 7.81 2.46
CA SER A 65 -1.05 7.25 3.31
C SER A 65 -0.93 5.71 3.38
N PRO A 66 -1.00 5.11 4.56
CA PRO A 66 -1.10 3.66 4.70
C PRO A 66 -2.47 3.11 4.30
N LYS A 67 -3.51 3.97 4.27
CA LYS A 67 -4.88 3.55 3.99
C LYS A 67 -5.01 2.93 2.61
N GLU A 68 -5.47 1.68 2.58
CA GLU A 68 -5.66 0.87 1.36
C GLU A 68 -4.39 0.74 0.51
N SER A 69 -3.22 0.84 1.14
CA SER A 69 -1.92 0.72 0.49
C SER A 69 -1.72 -0.67 -0.11
N ALA A 70 -1.48 -0.73 -1.42
CA ALA A 70 -1.17 -1.99 -2.09
C ALA A 70 0.14 -2.61 -1.59
N GLN A 71 1.14 -1.79 -1.23
CA GLN A 71 2.41 -2.24 -0.66
C GLN A 71 2.17 -2.99 0.65
N HIS A 72 1.41 -2.38 1.59
CA HIS A 72 1.09 -3.04 2.86
C HIS A 72 0.23 -4.29 2.67
N GLY A 73 -0.72 -4.27 1.72
CA GLY A 73 -1.52 -5.45 1.40
C GLY A 73 -0.67 -6.62 0.89
N VAL A 74 0.29 -6.36 -0.01
CA VAL A 74 1.23 -7.39 -0.49
C VAL A 74 2.12 -7.88 0.63
N TYR A 75 2.63 -6.99 1.48
CA TYR A 75 3.45 -7.35 2.64
C TYR A 75 2.68 -8.24 3.62
N ALA A 76 1.42 -7.90 3.92
CA ALA A 76 0.56 -8.71 4.77
C ALA A 76 0.29 -10.11 4.18
N LEU A 77 0.02 -10.22 2.87
CA LEU A 77 -0.15 -11.51 2.21
C LEU A 77 1.14 -12.33 2.18
N ALA A 78 2.28 -11.68 1.90
CA ALA A 78 3.58 -12.35 1.81
C ALA A 78 4.02 -12.85 3.19
N SER A 79 3.90 -12.03 4.24
CA SER A 79 4.34 -12.39 5.59
C SER A 79 3.51 -13.50 6.24
N GLN A 80 2.29 -13.77 5.76
CA GLN A 80 1.49 -14.92 6.22
C GLN A 80 2.04 -16.26 5.77
N VAL A 81 2.78 -16.31 4.68
CA VAL A 81 3.25 -17.55 4.04
C VAL A 81 4.77 -17.68 4.03
N ASP A 82 5.47 -16.64 4.46
CA ASP A 82 6.93 -16.65 4.50
C ASP A 82 7.42 -17.32 5.79
N PRO A 83 8.34 -18.32 5.69
CA PRO A 83 8.83 -19.04 6.86
C PRO A 83 9.50 -18.17 7.95
N THR A 84 9.92 -16.97 7.60
CA THR A 84 10.56 -16.06 8.56
C THR A 84 9.57 -15.26 9.41
N THR A 85 8.31 -15.22 9.00
CA THR A 85 7.28 -14.37 9.61
C THR A 85 5.95 -15.09 9.86
N GLU A 86 5.74 -16.31 9.34
CA GLU A 86 4.46 -17.03 9.43
C GLU A 86 4.04 -17.31 10.87
N ASP A 87 4.99 -17.52 11.78
CA ASP A 87 4.69 -17.79 13.20
C ASP A 87 4.00 -16.61 13.91
N LEU A 88 4.22 -15.37 13.44
CA LEU A 88 3.56 -14.18 13.98
C LEU A 88 2.04 -14.18 13.72
N TRP A 89 1.55 -14.95 12.74
CA TRP A 89 0.17 -14.88 12.25
C TRP A 89 -0.81 -15.80 12.99
N PHE A 90 -0.36 -16.48 14.03
CA PHE A 90 -1.23 -17.36 14.81
C PHE A 90 -2.19 -16.53 15.66
N LYS A 91 -3.51 -16.63 15.41
CA LYS A 91 -4.60 -15.89 16.07
C LYS A 91 -4.71 -14.39 15.76
N VAL A 92 -4.09 -13.93 14.71
CA VAL A 92 -4.20 -12.53 14.28
C VAL A 92 -5.57 -12.27 13.66
N ASP A 93 -6.28 -11.25 14.17
CA ASP A 93 -7.57 -10.80 13.65
C ASP A 93 -7.49 -9.41 13.00
N ASN A 94 -6.56 -8.58 13.47
CA ASN A 94 -6.45 -7.17 13.08
C ASN A 94 -5.08 -6.83 12.50
N PHE A 95 -5.04 -5.78 11.70
CA PHE A 95 -3.83 -5.25 11.09
C PHE A 95 -3.70 -3.75 11.35
N VAL A 96 -2.50 -3.32 11.67
CA VAL A 96 -2.10 -1.93 11.75
C VAL A 96 -1.05 -1.68 10.68
N PHE A 97 -1.43 -0.93 9.65
CA PHE A 97 -0.50 -0.46 8.64
C PHE A 97 -0.06 0.95 8.99
N ALA A 98 1.24 1.15 9.13
CA ALA A 98 1.81 2.41 9.53
C ALA A 98 2.86 2.91 8.53
N VAL A 99 2.81 4.20 8.23
CA VAL A 99 3.85 4.92 7.49
C VAL A 99 4.51 5.90 8.44
N ASN A 100 5.78 5.65 8.72
CA ASN A 100 6.61 6.49 9.55
C ASN A 100 7.39 7.46 8.66
N GLN A 101 6.98 8.74 8.66
CA GLN A 101 7.49 9.74 7.74
C GLN A 101 7.89 11.04 8.47
N PRO A 102 9.10 11.09 9.07
CA PRO A 102 9.52 12.16 9.97
C PRO A 102 9.65 13.54 9.30
N ARG A 103 9.62 13.62 7.96
CA ARG A 103 9.71 14.87 7.21
C ARG A 103 8.35 15.47 6.86
N THR A 104 7.26 14.87 7.33
CA THR A 104 5.89 15.35 7.13
C THR A 104 5.26 15.78 8.44
N LYS A 105 4.16 16.53 8.37
CA LYS A 105 3.36 16.84 9.56
C LYS A 105 2.70 15.55 10.06
N GLY A 106 2.94 15.23 11.34
CA GLY A 106 2.33 14.08 11.99
C GLY A 106 3.19 12.82 11.99
N THR A 107 4.41 12.86 11.48
CA THR A 107 5.45 11.82 11.53
C THR A 107 4.96 10.38 11.28
N MET A 108 3.95 9.90 12.02
CA MET A 108 3.35 8.58 11.92
C MET A 108 1.92 8.67 11.41
N SER A 109 1.62 7.95 10.33
CA SER A 109 0.26 7.76 9.82
C SER A 109 -0.13 6.31 10.01
N ILE A 110 -1.30 6.05 10.58
CA ILE A 110 -1.78 4.71 10.93
C ILE A 110 -3.10 4.44 10.23
N TRP A 111 -3.30 3.20 9.81
CA TRP A 111 -4.57 2.69 9.35
C TRP A 111 -4.81 1.29 9.88
N GLU A 112 -5.88 1.15 10.66
CA GLU A 112 -6.33 -0.11 11.23
C GLU A 112 -7.33 -0.80 10.30
N THR A 113 -7.20 -2.12 10.14
CA THR A 113 -8.06 -2.92 9.29
C THR A 113 -8.10 -4.38 9.78
N ASP A 114 -8.78 -5.26 9.06
CA ASP A 114 -9.06 -6.63 9.46
C ASP A 114 -8.87 -7.64 8.31
N HIS A 115 -9.09 -8.92 8.60
CA HIS A 115 -9.06 -10.01 7.61
C HIS A 115 -10.05 -9.81 6.46
N LYS A 116 -11.19 -9.16 6.69
CA LYS A 116 -12.18 -8.94 5.64
C LYS A 116 -11.60 -8.03 4.54
N TRP A 117 -10.90 -6.97 4.96
CA TRP A 117 -10.20 -6.13 4.00
C TRP A 117 -9.08 -6.89 3.27
N LEU A 118 -8.28 -7.66 4.01
CA LEU A 118 -7.14 -8.40 3.42
C LEU A 118 -7.61 -9.45 2.42
N LEU A 119 -8.70 -10.17 2.71
CA LEU A 119 -9.30 -11.11 1.76
C LEU A 119 -9.82 -10.43 0.50
N ALA A 120 -10.50 -9.28 0.64
CA ALA A 120 -10.95 -8.49 -0.50
C ALA A 120 -9.77 -7.92 -1.31
N PHE A 121 -8.68 -7.54 -0.64
CA PHE A 121 -7.44 -7.12 -1.29
C PHE A 121 -6.82 -8.28 -2.07
N LYS A 122 -6.68 -9.45 -1.44
CA LYS A 122 -6.14 -10.67 -2.06
C LYS A 122 -6.91 -11.03 -3.33
N GLU A 123 -8.23 -11.03 -3.28
CA GLU A 123 -9.07 -11.35 -4.45
C GLU A 123 -8.83 -10.40 -5.62
N ARG A 124 -8.73 -9.08 -5.35
CA ARG A 124 -8.40 -8.07 -6.37
C ARG A 124 -6.99 -8.24 -6.90
N TYR A 125 -6.04 -8.54 -6.03
CA TYR A 125 -4.64 -8.72 -6.37
C TYR A 125 -4.44 -9.96 -7.25
N ASP A 126 -5.02 -11.10 -6.87
CA ASP A 126 -4.94 -12.35 -7.64
C ASP A 126 -5.57 -12.18 -9.03
N LYS A 127 -6.71 -11.47 -9.15
CA LYS A 127 -7.32 -11.12 -10.44
C LYS A 127 -6.40 -10.23 -11.28
N ALA A 128 -5.71 -9.28 -10.67
CA ALA A 128 -4.80 -8.39 -11.37
C ALA A 128 -3.57 -9.12 -11.91
N LEU A 129 -3.05 -10.11 -11.19
CA LEU A 129 -1.89 -10.91 -11.61
C LEU A 129 -2.11 -11.70 -12.92
N VAL A 130 -3.35 -12.12 -13.17
CA VAL A 130 -3.69 -12.89 -14.38
C VAL A 130 -4.35 -12.02 -15.47
N SER A 131 -4.58 -10.73 -15.19
CA SER A 131 -5.19 -9.81 -16.14
C SER A 131 -4.16 -9.29 -17.14
N SER A 132 -4.53 -9.30 -18.42
CA SER A 132 -3.80 -8.60 -19.48
C SER A 132 -4.25 -7.13 -19.66
N HIS A 133 -5.29 -6.71 -18.95
CA HIS A 133 -5.81 -5.34 -19.04
C HIS A 133 -4.97 -4.37 -18.24
N LEU A 134 -4.55 -3.29 -18.87
CA LEU A 134 -3.83 -2.19 -18.25
C LEU A 134 -4.83 -1.05 -17.91
N HIS A 135 -4.73 -0.53 -16.70
CA HIS A 135 -5.57 0.57 -16.24
C HIS A 135 -4.72 1.82 -16.00
N PRO A 136 -4.73 2.81 -16.88
CA PRO A 136 -3.99 4.05 -16.69
C PRO A 136 -4.42 4.80 -15.42
N GLY A 137 -3.43 5.33 -14.69
CA GLY A 137 -3.68 6.05 -13.46
C GLY A 137 -2.45 6.82 -12.96
N LYS A 138 -2.51 7.30 -11.72
CA LYS A 138 -1.40 8.08 -11.12
C LYS A 138 -0.08 7.31 -11.07
N HIS A 139 -0.13 5.98 -10.92
CA HIS A 139 1.05 5.10 -10.94
C HIS A 139 1.81 5.14 -12.27
N CYS A 140 1.15 5.52 -13.38
CA CYS A 140 1.81 5.67 -14.69
C CYS A 140 2.89 6.76 -14.70
N ASN A 141 2.86 7.70 -13.77
CA ASN A 141 3.88 8.74 -13.66
C ASN A 141 5.27 8.18 -13.30
N TRP A 142 5.30 7.00 -12.71
CA TRP A 142 6.51 6.30 -12.26
C TRP A 142 6.77 5.00 -13.05
N CYS A 143 5.93 4.69 -14.02
CA CYS A 143 6.04 3.47 -14.83
C CYS A 143 7.11 3.65 -15.93
N PRO A 144 8.16 2.83 -15.96
CA PRO A 144 9.18 2.89 -17.01
C PRO A 144 8.62 2.66 -18.42
N ALA A 145 7.54 1.88 -18.55
CA ALA A 145 6.87 1.60 -19.81
C ALA A 145 5.91 2.71 -20.27
N ALA A 146 5.67 3.73 -19.44
CA ALA A 146 4.69 4.79 -19.75
C ALA A 146 4.85 5.45 -21.12
N PRO A 147 6.07 5.72 -21.65
CA PRO A 147 6.25 6.31 -22.98
C PRO A 147 5.78 5.42 -24.13
N TYR A 148 5.74 4.10 -23.92
CA TYR A 148 5.40 3.09 -24.93
C TYR A 148 4.03 2.44 -24.66
N CYS A 149 3.33 2.86 -23.60
CA CYS A 149 2.07 2.26 -23.19
C CYS A 149 0.90 2.83 -23.99
N GLU A 150 0.26 1.99 -24.80
CA GLU A 150 -0.90 2.35 -25.63
C GLU A 150 -2.07 2.84 -24.77
N GLU A 151 -2.39 2.13 -23.67
CA GLU A 151 -3.50 2.49 -22.79
C GLU A 151 -3.30 3.86 -22.14
N LYS A 152 -2.06 4.21 -21.76
CA LYS A 152 -1.76 5.56 -21.26
C LYS A 152 -1.96 6.60 -22.37
N ARG A 153 -1.52 6.32 -23.58
CA ARG A 153 -1.66 7.22 -24.73
C ARG A 153 -3.14 7.50 -25.04
N VAL A 154 -3.97 6.46 -25.08
CA VAL A 154 -5.42 6.56 -25.29
C VAL A 154 -6.08 7.38 -24.16
N SER A 155 -5.71 7.12 -22.91
CA SER A 155 -6.23 7.88 -21.77
C SER A 155 -5.90 9.37 -21.83
N VAL A 156 -4.66 9.73 -22.22
CA VAL A 156 -4.25 11.15 -22.40
C VAL A 156 -5.02 11.81 -23.54
N MET A 157 -5.20 11.11 -24.66
CA MET A 157 -5.97 11.63 -25.79
C MET A 157 -7.44 11.85 -25.40
N ALA A 158 -8.06 10.91 -24.70
CA ALA A 158 -9.42 11.04 -24.20
C ALA A 158 -9.57 12.25 -23.26
N THR A 159 -8.62 12.44 -22.34
CA THR A 159 -8.64 13.58 -21.41
C THR A 159 -8.50 14.91 -22.16
N ASN A 160 -7.63 14.98 -23.17
CA ASN A 160 -7.48 16.18 -23.98
C ASN A 160 -8.73 16.49 -24.82
N LEU A 161 -9.37 15.47 -25.39
CA LEU A 161 -10.62 15.62 -26.13
C LEU A 161 -11.78 16.09 -25.23
N LEU A 162 -11.87 15.56 -24.01
CA LEU A 162 -12.87 16.00 -23.02
C LEU A 162 -12.56 17.41 -22.49
N GLY A 163 -11.29 17.75 -22.29
CA GLY A 163 -10.86 19.09 -21.84
C GLY A 163 -11.10 20.19 -22.87
N THR A 164 -11.33 19.86 -24.15
CA THR A 164 -11.68 20.83 -25.21
C THR A 164 -13.18 21.01 -25.36
N LYS A 165 -14.02 20.15 -24.75
CA LYS A 165 -15.47 20.28 -24.79
C LYS A 165 -15.98 21.22 -23.70
N THR A 166 -16.92 22.07 -24.06
CA THR A 166 -17.68 22.86 -23.09
C THR A 166 -18.61 21.97 -22.26
N ARG A 167 -19.09 22.48 -21.12
CA ARG A 167 -20.03 21.77 -20.25
C ARG A 167 -21.29 21.32 -21.00
N ASP A 168 -21.77 22.18 -21.92
CA ASP A 168 -22.97 21.92 -22.71
C ASP A 168 -22.77 20.81 -23.76
N GLU A 169 -21.58 20.73 -24.37
CA GLU A 169 -21.21 19.65 -25.30
C GLU A 169 -21.03 18.30 -24.59
N LEU A 170 -20.60 18.29 -23.34
CA LEU A 170 -20.50 17.09 -22.51
C LEU A 170 -21.91 16.58 -22.12
N GLN A 171 -22.82 17.50 -21.77
CA GLN A 171 -24.22 17.15 -21.46
C GLN A 171 -24.91 16.57 -22.65
N ALA A 172 -24.82 17.21 -23.81
CA ALA A 172 -25.42 16.73 -25.07
C ALA A 172 -24.90 15.34 -25.50
N SER A 173 -23.63 15.02 -25.17
CA SER A 173 -23.06 13.70 -25.44
C SER A 173 -23.57 12.61 -24.47
N ALA A 174 -23.91 12.98 -23.24
CA ALA A 174 -24.53 12.06 -22.26
C ALA A 174 -25.98 11.74 -22.62
N ASP A 175 -26.75 12.75 -23.05
CA ASP A 175 -28.15 12.62 -23.42
C ASP A 175 -28.40 11.79 -24.72
N MET A 176 -27.32 11.56 -25.51
CA MET A 176 -27.42 10.68 -26.70
C MET A 176 -27.12 9.19 -26.38
N LEU A 177 -26.77 8.85 -25.15
CA LEU A 177 -26.48 7.48 -24.72
C LEU A 177 -27.60 6.85 -23.88
N GLU A 178 -28.68 7.58 -23.60
CA GLU A 178 -29.95 7.10 -23.05
C GLU A 178 -30.97 6.77 -24.17
#